data_ea5ba46f7bd29092e9f69b5d9e21dfdb
#
_entry.id   ea5ba46f7bd29092e9f69b5d9e21dfdb
#
_cell.length_a   1.000
_cell.length_b   1.000
_cell.length_c   1.000
_cell.angle_alpha   90.00
_cell.angle_beta   90.00
_cell.angle_gamma   90.00
#
_symmetry.space_group_name_H-M   'P 1'
#
loop_
_entity.id
_entity.type
_entity.pdbx_description
1 polymer ?
#
loop_
_entity_poly.entity_id
_entity_poly.type
_entity_poly.pdbx_seq_one_letter_code
_entity_poly.pdbx_strand_id
1 'polypeptide(L)'
;MGVVRLALAAAVVLAACAPIEAQPNRTFTFGSSPSATVAGATWRRVADITTPRSEVASAVFRGVVYVVGGFGGGNVVETYVPDKWSAGPRYPISVDHAMAAGVDTAGTPGLYVFGGNVNGVAVARSFRFFGDQGWREIAPMPAPRSQGAAAAIGGRIFIVGGAQGDRLFSPTFVYDTAADRWTTAAPIPTPRDHLAAAPIGGRVCAVGGRRLSVLQNLAVFECYDPTTDSWQAMSDAPTARGGIGAATIGSRLFVTGGEQPIGTFKELDIFDSASAKWTRGPDLPTSRHGLGVVAVGSTLYVMSGGPTPGVSQTAVCEALDVR
;
A
#
# COMPACT_ATOMS: atom_id res chain seq x y z
N MET A 1 47.28 0.68 61.51
CA MET A 1 46.08 1.08 60.81
C MET A 1 46.42 1.22 59.31
N GLY A 2 46.24 0.16 58.55
CA GLY A 2 46.57 0.12 57.12
C GLY A 2 45.33 0.34 56.31
N VAL A 3 45.36 1.32 55.40
CA VAL A 3 44.31 1.62 54.43
C VAL A 3 44.62 0.84 53.16
N VAL A 4 43.74 -0.14 52.83
CA VAL A 4 43.77 -0.88 51.57
C VAL A 4 43.05 -0.03 50.53
N ARG A 5 43.73 0.41 49.48
CA ARG A 5 43.13 1.02 48.29
C ARG A 5 42.81 -0.09 47.30
N LEU A 6 41.51 -0.29 47.03
CA LEU A 6 41.03 -1.09 45.89
C LEU A 6 41.12 -0.24 44.62
N ALA A 7 41.85 -0.71 43.63
CA ALA A 7 41.88 -0.15 42.29
C ALA A 7 40.79 -0.88 41.45
N LEU A 8 39.77 -0.14 40.96
CA LEU A 8 38.83 -0.63 39.99
C LEU A 8 39.41 -0.49 38.56
N ALA A 9 39.68 -1.60 37.94
CA ALA A 9 40.07 -1.62 36.51
C ALA A 9 38.79 -1.59 35.65
N ALA A 10 38.58 -0.52 34.92
CA ALA A 10 37.53 -0.43 33.91
C ALA A 10 38.00 -1.09 32.62
N ALA A 11 37.41 -2.20 32.26
CA ALA A 11 37.62 -2.83 30.95
C ALA A 11 36.81 -2.07 29.88
N VAL A 12 37.44 -1.38 28.96
CA VAL A 12 36.87 -0.78 27.79
C VAL A 12 36.74 -1.90 26.72
N VAL A 13 35.50 -2.33 26.46
CA VAL A 13 35.22 -3.22 25.33
C VAL A 13 35.11 -2.36 24.08
N LEU A 14 36.11 -2.37 23.25
CA LEU A 14 36.08 -1.83 21.89
C LEU A 14 35.27 -2.81 21.00
N ALA A 15 34.02 -2.48 20.68
CA ALA A 15 33.30 -3.16 19.65
C ALA A 15 33.87 -2.74 18.29
N ALA A 16 34.55 -3.67 17.62
CA ALA A 16 35.02 -3.49 16.25
C ALA A 16 33.80 -3.42 15.30
N CYS A 17 33.58 -2.27 14.68
CA CYS A 17 32.68 -2.15 13.53
C CYS A 17 33.28 -2.93 12.35
N ALA A 18 32.66 -4.05 11.98
CA ALA A 18 32.95 -4.72 10.72
C ALA A 18 32.48 -3.83 9.54
N PRO A 19 33.28 -3.72 8.47
CA PRO A 19 32.87 -2.94 7.30
C PRO A 19 31.65 -3.59 6.63
N ILE A 20 30.63 -2.77 6.31
CA ILE A 20 29.50 -3.17 5.50
C ILE A 20 30.03 -3.42 4.09
N GLU A 21 30.10 -4.68 3.66
CA GLU A 21 30.41 -5.02 2.28
C GLU A 21 29.36 -4.40 1.34
N ALA A 22 29.81 -3.55 0.43
CA ALA A 22 29.00 -3.00 -0.64
C ALA A 22 28.55 -4.13 -1.56
N GLN A 23 27.25 -4.36 -1.64
CA GLN A 23 26.65 -5.28 -2.61
C GLN A 23 27.01 -4.83 -4.04
N PRO A 24 27.43 -5.73 -4.95
CA PRO A 24 27.82 -5.35 -6.29
C PRO A 24 26.64 -4.76 -7.05
N ASN A 25 26.89 -3.64 -7.75
CA ASN A 25 25.98 -3.00 -8.69
C ASN A 25 25.47 -4.04 -9.70
N ARG A 26 24.22 -4.48 -9.57
CA ARG A 26 23.55 -5.28 -10.59
C ARG A 26 23.17 -4.36 -11.74
N THR A 27 23.87 -4.46 -12.84
CA THR A 27 23.48 -3.86 -14.12
C THR A 27 22.21 -4.56 -14.60
N PHE A 28 21.08 -3.83 -14.61
CA PHE A 28 19.83 -4.35 -15.15
C PHE A 28 19.88 -4.34 -16.67
N THR A 29 19.97 -5.50 -17.26
CA THR A 29 19.64 -5.70 -18.68
C THR A 29 18.12 -5.87 -18.77
N PHE A 30 17.45 -5.01 -19.55
CA PHE A 30 16.06 -5.15 -19.91
C PHE A 30 15.88 -6.41 -20.78
N GLY A 31 15.62 -7.54 -20.14
CA GLY A 31 15.15 -8.73 -20.81
C GLY A 31 13.65 -8.58 -21.06
N SER A 32 13.23 -8.63 -22.32
CA SER A 32 11.82 -8.73 -22.68
C SER A 32 11.22 -10.00 -22.08
N SER A 33 10.42 -9.84 -21.00
CA SER A 33 9.66 -10.97 -20.42
C SER A 33 8.59 -11.41 -21.41
N PRO A 34 8.38 -12.72 -21.60
CA PRO A 34 7.34 -13.20 -22.50
C PRO A 34 5.96 -12.80 -21.97
N SER A 35 5.17 -12.14 -22.83
CA SER A 35 3.76 -11.84 -22.63
C SER A 35 2.96 -13.13 -22.48
N ALA A 36 2.68 -13.54 -21.26
CA ALA A 36 1.54 -14.39 -20.98
C ALA A 36 0.37 -13.44 -20.68
N THR A 37 -0.35 -13.05 -21.71
CA THR A 37 -1.60 -12.28 -21.62
C THR A 37 -2.59 -13.00 -20.72
N VAL A 38 -3.29 -12.26 -19.86
CA VAL A 38 -4.63 -12.64 -19.42
C VAL A 38 -5.44 -12.62 -20.71
N ALA A 39 -5.58 -13.78 -21.37
CA ALA A 39 -5.99 -13.89 -22.75
C ALA A 39 -7.36 -13.24 -22.93
N GLY A 40 -7.42 -12.17 -23.75
CA GLY A 40 -8.65 -11.50 -24.13
C GLY A 40 -9.19 -10.47 -23.14
N ALA A 41 -8.53 -10.18 -22.03
CA ALA A 41 -8.95 -9.09 -21.13
C ALA A 41 -8.59 -7.73 -21.72
N THR A 42 -9.57 -6.83 -21.81
CA THR A 42 -9.41 -5.46 -22.28
C THR A 42 -9.90 -4.46 -21.26
N TRP A 43 -9.16 -3.37 -21.10
CA TRP A 43 -9.60 -2.25 -20.30
C TRP A 43 -10.82 -1.57 -20.92
N ARG A 44 -11.74 -1.15 -20.09
CA ARG A 44 -12.85 -0.28 -20.48
C ARG A 44 -12.90 0.95 -19.59
N ARG A 45 -13.32 2.08 -20.15
CA ARG A 45 -13.66 3.27 -19.37
C ARG A 45 -14.93 2.98 -18.60
N VAL A 46 -14.96 3.40 -17.33
CA VAL A 46 -16.16 3.44 -16.50
C VAL A 46 -16.45 4.89 -16.12
N ALA A 47 -17.59 5.14 -15.45
CA ALA A 47 -17.93 6.49 -15.02
C ALA A 47 -16.77 7.13 -14.23
N ASP A 48 -16.40 8.35 -14.60
CA ASP A 48 -15.37 9.10 -13.93
C ASP A 48 -15.77 9.51 -12.52
N ILE A 49 -14.82 9.51 -11.57
CA ILE A 49 -15.04 10.04 -10.24
C ILE A 49 -15.35 11.54 -10.32
N THR A 50 -16.23 12.05 -9.47
CA THR A 50 -16.69 13.44 -9.58
C THR A 50 -15.59 14.44 -9.21
N THR A 51 -14.75 14.10 -8.22
CA THR A 51 -13.65 14.95 -7.74
C THR A 51 -12.31 14.44 -8.26
N PRO A 52 -11.65 15.09 -9.23
CA PRO A 52 -10.30 14.74 -9.66
C PRO A 52 -9.33 14.79 -8.47
N ARG A 53 -8.53 13.73 -8.28
CA ARG A 53 -7.62 13.62 -7.13
C ARG A 53 -6.53 12.57 -7.34
N SER A 54 -5.48 12.64 -6.53
CA SER A 54 -4.40 11.65 -6.46
C SER A 54 -4.03 11.38 -5.00
N GLU A 55 -3.14 10.42 -4.76
CA GLU A 55 -2.72 9.99 -3.43
C GLU A 55 -3.90 9.63 -2.51
N VAL A 56 -4.84 8.88 -3.10
CA VAL A 56 -6.10 8.50 -2.48
C VAL A 56 -5.96 7.24 -1.65
N ALA A 57 -6.77 7.14 -0.59
CA ALA A 57 -7.05 5.86 0.05
C ALA A 57 -8.26 5.20 -0.63
N SER A 58 -8.18 3.92 -0.95
CA SER A 58 -9.29 3.18 -1.57
C SER A 58 -9.44 1.79 -0.97
N ALA A 59 -10.68 1.34 -0.78
CA ALA A 59 -10.98 -0.02 -0.35
C ALA A 59 -12.42 -0.39 -0.74
N VAL A 60 -12.71 -1.69 -0.67
CA VAL A 60 -14.06 -2.23 -0.86
C VAL A 60 -14.64 -2.61 0.48
N PHE A 61 -15.88 -2.22 0.74
CA PHE A 61 -16.65 -2.65 1.89
C PHE A 61 -18.08 -2.98 1.45
N ARG A 62 -18.52 -4.21 1.69
CA ARG A 62 -19.84 -4.74 1.27
C ARG A 62 -20.11 -4.56 -0.23
N GLY A 63 -19.10 -4.83 -1.06
CA GLY A 63 -19.21 -4.72 -2.52
C GLY A 63 -19.23 -3.29 -3.07
N VAL A 64 -19.19 -2.28 -2.21
CA VAL A 64 -19.09 -0.86 -2.59
C VAL A 64 -17.64 -0.43 -2.53
N VAL A 65 -17.17 0.25 -3.57
CA VAL A 65 -15.84 0.88 -3.56
C VAL A 65 -15.92 2.24 -2.89
N TYR A 66 -14.99 2.52 -2.02
CA TYR A 66 -14.82 3.81 -1.37
C TYR A 66 -13.49 4.43 -1.77
N VAL A 67 -13.52 5.70 -2.15
CA VAL A 67 -12.32 6.52 -2.38
C VAL A 67 -12.36 7.69 -1.42
N VAL A 68 -11.31 7.81 -0.59
CA VAL A 68 -11.26 8.73 0.55
C VAL A 68 -10.08 9.69 0.39
N GLY A 69 -10.31 10.97 0.56
CA GLY A 69 -9.27 12.00 0.63
C GLY A 69 -8.46 12.14 -0.66
N GLY A 70 -7.16 12.35 -0.50
CA GLY A 70 -6.19 12.57 -1.56
C GLY A 70 -5.97 14.05 -1.89
N PHE A 71 -4.92 14.35 -2.66
CA PHE A 71 -4.71 15.69 -3.21
C PHE A 71 -5.87 16.07 -4.12
N GLY A 72 -6.44 17.25 -3.92
CA GLY A 72 -7.66 17.72 -4.57
C GLY A 72 -8.95 17.20 -3.91
N GLY A 73 -8.89 16.11 -3.14
CA GLY A 73 -10.04 15.50 -2.47
C GLY A 73 -10.29 16.03 -1.05
N GLY A 74 -9.25 16.37 -0.33
CA GLY A 74 -9.36 16.83 1.05
C GLY A 74 -10.04 15.80 1.97
N ASN A 75 -11.27 16.04 2.41
CA ASN A 75 -12.06 15.11 3.19
C ASN A 75 -13.25 14.50 2.42
N VAL A 76 -13.26 14.62 1.11
CA VAL A 76 -14.28 14.04 0.24
C VAL A 76 -14.20 12.52 0.27
N VAL A 77 -15.35 11.89 0.41
CA VAL A 77 -15.55 10.45 0.20
C VAL A 77 -16.52 10.28 -0.93
N GLU A 78 -16.13 9.48 -1.90
CA GLU A 78 -17.02 9.06 -2.98
C GLU A 78 -17.11 7.54 -3.01
N THR A 79 -18.29 7.06 -3.32
CA THR A 79 -18.59 5.63 -3.40
C THR A 79 -18.95 5.25 -4.82
N TYR A 80 -18.48 4.08 -5.24
CA TYR A 80 -18.81 3.54 -6.56
C TYR A 80 -19.45 2.17 -6.43
N VAL A 81 -20.59 2.05 -7.04
CA VAL A 81 -21.19 0.76 -7.46
C VAL A 81 -21.16 0.73 -8.99
N PRO A 82 -21.19 -0.44 -9.65
CA PRO A 82 -21.01 -0.48 -11.09
C PRO A 82 -21.78 0.62 -11.84
N ASP A 83 -20.99 1.40 -12.60
CA ASP A 83 -21.37 2.53 -13.45
C ASP A 83 -21.97 3.77 -12.75
N LYS A 84 -21.90 3.84 -11.40
CA LYS A 84 -22.46 5.00 -10.68
C LYS A 84 -21.58 5.43 -9.49
N TRP A 85 -21.18 6.70 -9.52
CA TRP A 85 -20.60 7.40 -8.37
C TRP A 85 -21.70 8.07 -7.53
N SER A 86 -21.47 8.13 -6.23
CA SER A 86 -22.30 8.85 -5.26
C SER A 86 -21.43 9.49 -4.20
N ALA A 87 -21.85 10.62 -3.63
CA ALA A 87 -21.20 11.21 -2.48
C ALA A 87 -21.38 10.30 -1.26
N GLY A 88 -20.29 10.00 -0.58
CA GLY A 88 -20.28 9.35 0.72
C GLY A 88 -20.25 10.35 1.88
N PRO A 89 -20.44 9.90 3.13
CA PRO A 89 -20.25 10.73 4.31
C PRO A 89 -18.81 11.22 4.39
N ARG A 90 -18.62 12.54 4.51
CA ARG A 90 -17.29 13.15 4.54
C ARG A 90 -16.40 12.53 5.62
N TYR A 91 -15.14 12.28 5.25
CA TYR A 91 -14.13 11.83 6.20
C TYR A 91 -13.89 12.91 7.26
N PRO A 92 -13.65 12.55 8.54
CA PRO A 92 -13.57 13.54 9.61
C PRO A 92 -12.45 14.58 9.50
N ILE A 93 -11.41 14.30 8.72
CA ILE A 93 -10.26 15.18 8.51
C ILE A 93 -9.90 15.26 7.02
N SER A 94 -9.32 16.37 6.56
CA SER A 94 -8.69 16.43 5.24
C SER A 94 -7.38 15.65 5.27
N VAL A 95 -7.22 14.69 4.37
CA VAL A 95 -6.08 13.76 4.39
C VAL A 95 -5.67 13.36 2.97
N ASP A 96 -4.38 13.17 2.78
CA ASP A 96 -3.78 12.50 1.62
C ASP A 96 -2.86 11.36 2.08
N HIS A 97 -2.48 10.45 1.17
CA HIS A 97 -1.60 9.31 1.45
C HIS A 97 -2.04 8.43 2.64
N ALA A 98 -3.33 8.39 2.93
CA ALA A 98 -3.87 7.51 3.96
C ALA A 98 -3.95 6.06 3.45
N MET A 99 -4.02 5.13 4.38
CA MET A 99 -4.12 3.70 4.10
C MET A 99 -5.51 3.20 4.41
N ALA A 100 -6.13 2.40 3.53
CA ALA A 100 -7.48 1.92 3.75
C ALA A 100 -7.61 0.40 3.55
N ALA A 101 -8.51 -0.22 4.30
CA ALA A 101 -8.90 -1.61 4.14
C ALA A 101 -10.37 -1.82 4.51
N GLY A 102 -11.07 -2.71 3.80
CA GLY A 102 -12.40 -3.16 4.15
C GLY A 102 -12.37 -4.49 4.87
N VAL A 103 -13.28 -4.66 5.84
CA VAL A 103 -13.54 -5.92 6.56
C VAL A 103 -15.03 -6.18 6.51
N ASP A 104 -15.45 -7.28 5.87
CA ASP A 104 -16.89 -7.56 5.64
C ASP A 104 -17.50 -8.49 6.68
N THR A 105 -16.83 -9.57 7.06
CA THR A 105 -17.45 -10.68 7.79
C THR A 105 -16.75 -11.10 9.07
N ALA A 106 -15.45 -10.84 9.21
CA ALA A 106 -14.67 -11.22 10.37
C ALA A 106 -14.39 -10.02 11.28
N GLY A 107 -14.25 -10.24 12.58
CA GLY A 107 -14.01 -9.16 13.53
C GLY A 107 -15.17 -8.18 13.59
N THR A 108 -14.88 -6.90 13.47
CA THR A 108 -15.89 -5.83 13.41
C THR A 108 -15.97 -5.28 11.98
N PRO A 109 -17.08 -5.55 11.22
CA PRO A 109 -17.19 -5.13 9.83
C PRO A 109 -17.14 -3.61 9.68
N GLY A 110 -16.46 -3.12 8.65
CA GLY A 110 -16.33 -1.68 8.35
C GLY A 110 -15.31 -1.37 7.27
N LEU A 111 -15.34 -0.14 6.81
CA LEU A 111 -14.25 0.49 6.07
C LEU A 111 -13.34 1.18 7.10
N TYR A 112 -12.06 0.86 7.06
CA TYR A 112 -11.05 1.39 7.96
C TYR A 112 -10.08 2.27 7.19
N VAL A 113 -9.75 3.44 7.76
CA VAL A 113 -8.79 4.39 7.17
C VAL A 113 -7.82 4.82 8.26
N PHE A 114 -6.53 4.74 7.96
CA PHE A 114 -5.44 4.92 8.91
C PHE A 114 -4.45 5.97 8.44
N GLY A 115 -4.01 6.84 9.34
CA GLY A 115 -2.92 7.77 9.12
C GLY A 115 -3.12 8.70 7.94
N GLY A 116 -2.08 8.83 7.12
CA GLY A 116 -1.99 9.80 6.04
C GLY A 116 -1.38 11.11 6.51
N ASN A 117 -1.33 12.09 5.62
CA ASN A 117 -0.87 13.46 5.92
C ASN A 117 -2.07 14.39 6.12
N VAL A 118 -2.00 15.19 7.16
CA VAL A 118 -2.88 16.34 7.41
C VAL A 118 -2.01 17.58 7.36
N ASN A 119 -2.27 18.47 6.40
CA ASN A 119 -1.44 19.65 6.16
C ASN A 119 0.07 19.31 5.98
N GLY A 120 0.37 18.23 5.25
CA GLY A 120 1.73 17.77 4.98
C GLY A 120 2.42 17.03 6.13
N VAL A 121 1.74 16.80 7.27
CA VAL A 121 2.29 16.12 8.44
C VAL A 121 1.61 14.78 8.63
N ALA A 122 2.40 13.71 8.74
CA ALA A 122 1.87 12.37 9.00
C ALA A 122 1.17 12.30 10.36
N VAL A 123 0.00 11.67 10.41
CA VAL A 123 -0.81 11.49 11.63
C VAL A 123 -0.98 10.02 11.99
N ALA A 124 -1.34 9.75 13.27
CA ALA A 124 -1.66 8.40 13.74
C ALA A 124 -3.18 8.15 13.81
N ARG A 125 -3.99 9.16 13.53
CA ARG A 125 -5.45 9.07 13.65
C ARG A 125 -6.00 7.99 12.73
N SER A 126 -6.99 7.28 13.24
CA SER A 126 -7.59 6.15 12.57
C SER A 126 -9.10 6.22 12.70
N PHE A 127 -9.81 5.87 11.66
CA PHE A 127 -11.28 5.95 11.65
C PHE A 127 -11.88 4.70 11.01
N ARG A 128 -13.05 4.34 11.50
CA ARG A 128 -13.88 3.29 10.93
C ARG A 128 -15.21 3.89 10.47
N PHE A 129 -15.63 3.52 9.26
CA PHE A 129 -16.98 3.74 8.74
C PHE A 129 -17.78 2.44 8.81
N PHE A 130 -19.03 2.52 9.27
CA PHE A 130 -19.88 1.35 9.45
C PHE A 130 -21.33 1.58 8.99
N GLY A 131 -21.48 2.26 7.85
CA GLY A 131 -22.76 2.51 7.22
C GLY A 131 -23.50 3.70 7.83
N ASP A 132 -24.78 3.52 8.14
CA ASP A 132 -25.68 4.60 8.54
C ASP A 132 -25.23 5.37 9.80
N GLN A 133 -24.34 4.79 10.62
CA GLN A 133 -23.80 5.45 11.80
C GLN A 133 -22.59 6.36 11.49
N GLY A 134 -22.14 6.40 10.24
CA GLY A 134 -21.08 7.29 9.78
C GLY A 134 -19.67 6.87 10.22
N TRP A 135 -18.77 7.87 10.37
CA TRP A 135 -17.38 7.67 10.80
C TRP A 135 -17.24 7.74 12.31
N ARG A 136 -16.45 6.84 12.84
CA ARG A 136 -16.03 6.84 14.27
C ARG A 136 -14.51 6.78 14.34
N GLU A 137 -13.92 7.59 15.20
CA GLU A 137 -12.50 7.48 15.55
C GLU A 137 -12.29 6.21 16.38
N ILE A 138 -11.23 5.48 16.08
CA ILE A 138 -10.82 4.23 16.70
C ILE A 138 -9.41 4.38 17.25
N ALA A 139 -8.88 3.36 17.90
CA ALA A 139 -7.54 3.42 18.50
C ALA A 139 -6.52 3.93 17.46
N PRO A 140 -5.75 4.98 17.79
CA PRO A 140 -4.74 5.53 16.88
C PRO A 140 -3.61 4.53 16.65
N MET A 141 -2.96 4.61 15.48
CA MET A 141 -1.75 3.82 15.21
C MET A 141 -0.67 4.08 16.26
N PRO A 142 0.22 3.10 16.54
CA PRO A 142 1.33 3.28 17.49
C PRO A 142 2.31 4.41 17.13
N ALA A 143 2.34 4.82 15.86
CA ALA A 143 3.11 5.98 15.39
C ALA A 143 2.42 6.64 14.19
N PRO A 144 2.58 7.97 14.01
CA PRO A 144 2.13 8.67 12.79
C PRO A 144 2.78 8.06 11.56
N ARG A 145 1.98 7.85 10.49
CA ARG A 145 2.45 7.20 9.25
C ARG A 145 1.60 7.61 8.06
N SER A 146 2.25 7.89 6.96
CA SER A 146 1.65 8.11 5.64
C SER A 146 2.35 7.28 4.56
N GLN A 147 1.82 7.22 3.35
CA GLN A 147 2.48 6.58 2.20
C GLN A 147 2.79 5.08 2.38
N GLY A 148 2.14 4.43 3.35
CA GLY A 148 2.18 3.00 3.58
C GLY A 148 1.06 2.28 2.84
N ALA A 149 0.91 0.98 3.13
CA ALA A 149 -0.18 0.19 2.60
C ALA A 149 -0.92 -0.56 3.73
N ALA A 150 -2.22 -0.79 3.52
CA ALA A 150 -3.06 -1.59 4.41
C ALA A 150 -3.58 -2.83 3.69
N ALA A 151 -3.59 -3.97 4.37
CA ALA A 151 -4.19 -5.21 3.89
C ALA A 151 -4.93 -5.91 5.02
N ALA A 152 -6.13 -6.43 4.74
CA ALA A 152 -6.94 -7.14 5.72
C ALA A 152 -6.89 -8.66 5.51
N ILE A 153 -6.70 -9.42 6.58
CA ILE A 153 -6.86 -10.87 6.61
C ILE A 153 -7.77 -11.20 7.79
N GLY A 154 -8.96 -11.70 7.49
CA GLY A 154 -9.97 -11.92 8.52
C GLY A 154 -10.33 -10.61 9.22
N GLY A 155 -10.39 -10.62 10.56
CA GLY A 155 -10.65 -9.45 11.40
C GLY A 155 -9.41 -8.62 11.74
N ARG A 156 -8.26 -8.85 11.11
CA ARG A 156 -7.02 -8.11 11.36
C ARG A 156 -6.60 -7.31 10.14
N ILE A 157 -6.15 -6.07 10.38
CA ILE A 157 -5.62 -5.17 9.34
C ILE A 157 -4.15 -4.93 9.61
N PHE A 158 -3.33 -5.14 8.60
CA PHE A 158 -1.87 -5.02 8.64
C PHE A 158 -1.48 -3.71 7.94
N ILE A 159 -0.71 -2.86 8.63
CA ILE A 159 -0.12 -1.65 8.07
C ILE A 159 1.37 -1.88 7.87
N VAL A 160 1.81 -1.75 6.63
CA VAL A 160 3.19 -2.06 6.22
C VAL A 160 3.84 -0.88 5.50
N GLY A 161 5.15 -0.73 5.69
CA GLY A 161 5.93 0.35 5.08
C GLY A 161 5.43 1.74 5.48
N GLY A 162 5.66 2.72 4.59
CA GLY A 162 5.29 4.12 4.78
C GLY A 162 6.38 4.94 5.47
N ALA A 163 6.08 6.23 5.65
CA ALA A 163 7.02 7.21 6.17
C ALA A 163 6.39 8.20 7.16
N GLN A 164 7.25 8.86 7.93
CA GLN A 164 6.96 10.06 8.69
C GLN A 164 8.10 11.06 8.41
N GLY A 165 7.86 12.06 7.59
CA GLY A 165 8.91 12.92 7.08
C GLY A 165 9.94 12.12 6.27
N ASP A 166 11.20 12.21 6.66
CA ASP A 166 12.34 11.50 6.06
C ASP A 166 12.63 10.12 6.69
N ARG A 167 11.76 9.65 7.59
CA ARG A 167 11.92 8.37 8.27
C ARG A 167 11.01 7.31 7.66
N LEU A 168 11.59 6.26 7.07
CA LEU A 168 10.88 5.05 6.66
C LEU A 168 10.53 4.16 7.85
N PHE A 169 9.38 3.48 7.77
CA PHE A 169 8.94 2.54 8.81
C PHE A 169 9.21 1.09 8.42
N SER A 170 9.85 0.38 9.35
CA SER A 170 10.05 -1.08 9.29
C SER A 170 8.99 -1.87 10.08
N PRO A 171 8.50 -1.43 11.27
CA PRO A 171 7.52 -2.22 12.03
C PRO A 171 6.24 -2.46 11.25
N THR A 172 5.76 -3.70 11.23
CA THR A 172 4.41 -4.07 10.78
C THR A 172 3.44 -3.84 11.93
N PHE A 173 2.46 -2.95 11.77
CA PHE A 173 1.42 -2.76 12.76
C PHE A 173 0.21 -3.61 12.42
N VAL A 174 -0.38 -4.25 13.41
CA VAL A 174 -1.55 -5.12 13.26
C VAL A 174 -2.68 -4.58 14.12
N TYR A 175 -3.77 -4.20 13.48
CA TYR A 175 -4.99 -3.75 14.13
C TYR A 175 -5.99 -4.91 14.24
N ASP A 176 -6.40 -5.23 15.47
CA ASP A 176 -7.49 -6.16 15.74
C ASP A 176 -8.81 -5.38 15.75
N THR A 177 -9.67 -5.65 14.76
CA THR A 177 -10.91 -4.91 14.57
C THR A 177 -11.98 -5.21 15.62
N ALA A 178 -11.92 -6.37 16.28
CA ALA A 178 -12.85 -6.74 17.34
C ALA A 178 -12.44 -6.14 18.69
N ALA A 179 -11.14 -6.07 18.95
CA ALA A 179 -10.59 -5.60 20.21
C ALA A 179 -10.30 -4.09 20.23
N ASP A 180 -10.39 -3.39 19.07
CA ASP A 180 -9.98 -1.98 18.88
C ASP A 180 -8.59 -1.70 19.45
N ARG A 181 -7.60 -2.53 19.09
CA ARG A 181 -6.24 -2.41 19.61
C ARG A 181 -5.18 -2.77 18.60
N TRP A 182 -3.98 -2.23 18.81
CA TRP A 182 -2.80 -2.49 18.00
C TRP A 182 -1.84 -3.47 18.67
N THR A 183 -1.17 -4.25 17.82
CA THR A 183 0.03 -5.01 18.16
C THR A 183 1.09 -4.75 17.09
N THR A 184 2.35 -5.09 17.41
CA THR A 184 3.47 -5.02 16.45
C THR A 184 3.88 -6.43 16.09
N ALA A 185 4.01 -6.68 14.80
CA ALA A 185 4.50 -7.92 14.21
C ALA A 185 5.91 -7.75 13.64
N ALA A 186 6.49 -8.82 13.11
CA ALA A 186 7.82 -8.80 12.50
C ALA A 186 7.98 -7.65 11.51
N PRO A 187 9.11 -6.92 11.55
CA PRO A 187 9.35 -5.77 10.71
C PRO A 187 9.51 -6.18 9.23
N ILE A 188 9.01 -5.33 8.31
CA ILE A 188 9.28 -5.53 6.89
C ILE A 188 10.78 -5.42 6.62
N PRO A 189 11.40 -6.38 5.90
CA PRO A 189 12.85 -6.42 5.71
C PRO A 189 13.39 -5.23 4.92
N THR A 190 12.62 -4.74 3.94
CA THR A 190 12.99 -3.57 3.13
C THR A 190 12.04 -2.41 3.44
N PRO A 191 12.38 -1.50 4.38
CA PRO A 191 11.57 -0.32 4.67
C PRO A 191 11.46 0.59 3.45
N ARG A 192 10.22 0.97 3.10
CA ARG A 192 9.90 1.76 1.91
C ARG A 192 8.53 2.43 2.01
N ASP A 193 8.35 3.47 1.24
CA ASP A 193 7.13 4.25 1.12
C ASP A 193 6.53 4.10 -0.28
N HIS A 194 5.29 4.58 -0.49
CA HIS A 194 4.56 4.52 -1.77
C HIS A 194 4.48 3.11 -2.38
N LEU A 195 4.49 2.10 -1.52
CA LEU A 195 4.33 0.69 -1.87
C LEU A 195 2.84 0.34 -1.94
N ALA A 196 2.54 -0.80 -2.54
CA ALA A 196 1.23 -1.42 -2.42
C ALA A 196 1.30 -2.71 -1.61
N ALA A 197 0.20 -3.08 -0.95
CA ALA A 197 0.05 -4.37 -0.31
C ALA A 197 -1.37 -4.91 -0.49
N ALA A 198 -1.47 -6.24 -0.63
CA ALA A 198 -2.75 -6.93 -0.69
C ALA A 198 -2.65 -8.33 -0.06
N PRO A 199 -3.77 -8.89 0.42
CA PRO A 199 -3.79 -10.26 0.92
C PRO A 199 -3.77 -11.23 -0.26
N ILE A 200 -2.90 -12.25 -0.23
CA ILE A 200 -2.88 -13.32 -1.22
C ILE A 200 -2.40 -14.62 -0.57
N GLY A 201 -3.12 -15.72 -0.77
CA GLY A 201 -2.75 -17.02 -0.22
C GLY A 201 -2.63 -17.04 1.32
N GLY A 202 -3.44 -16.25 2.04
CA GLY A 202 -3.39 -16.13 3.50
C GLY A 202 -2.23 -15.27 4.05
N ARG A 203 -1.45 -14.62 3.17
CA ARG A 203 -0.32 -13.74 3.51
C ARG A 203 -0.61 -12.30 3.14
N VAL A 204 0.08 -11.36 3.77
CA VAL A 204 0.13 -9.94 3.36
C VAL A 204 1.36 -9.76 2.50
N CYS A 205 1.16 -9.48 1.22
CA CYS A 205 2.26 -9.30 0.28
C CYS A 205 2.42 -7.83 -0.11
N ALA A 206 3.62 -7.30 0.10
CA ALA A 206 4.02 -5.92 -0.15
C ALA A 206 4.93 -5.85 -1.37
N VAL A 207 4.59 -5.00 -2.34
CA VAL A 207 5.27 -4.90 -3.63
C VAL A 207 5.68 -3.48 -3.95
N GLY A 208 6.81 -3.32 -4.63
CA GLY A 208 7.30 -2.05 -5.12
C GLY A 208 7.54 -1.03 -4.00
N GLY A 209 7.29 0.23 -4.29
CA GLY A 209 7.58 1.35 -3.40
C GLY A 209 8.89 2.03 -3.74
N ARG A 210 9.31 2.94 -2.88
CA ARG A 210 10.56 3.70 -3.05
C ARG A 210 11.20 4.04 -1.71
N ARG A 211 12.44 4.52 -1.74
CA ARG A 211 13.14 5.05 -0.55
C ARG A 211 13.09 6.57 -0.58
N LEU A 212 11.93 7.16 -0.21
CA LEU A 212 11.66 8.60 -0.09
C LEU A 212 11.81 9.42 -1.40
N SER A 213 12.26 8.81 -2.49
CA SER A 213 12.54 9.49 -3.74
C SER A 213 12.08 8.69 -4.95
N VAL A 214 11.47 9.36 -5.93
CA VAL A 214 11.11 8.76 -7.24
C VAL A 214 12.33 8.25 -8.01
N LEU A 215 13.55 8.68 -7.64
CA LEU A 215 14.82 8.16 -8.18
C LEU A 215 15.24 6.83 -7.54
N GLN A 216 14.55 6.41 -6.48
CA GLN A 216 14.88 5.19 -5.71
C GLN A 216 13.71 4.21 -5.68
N ASN A 217 13.05 4.05 -6.81
CA ASN A 217 11.99 3.06 -7.00
C ASN A 217 12.53 1.64 -6.84
N LEU A 218 11.73 0.78 -6.24
CA LEU A 218 12.06 -0.61 -5.92
C LEU A 218 11.13 -1.59 -6.65
N ALA A 219 11.67 -2.76 -7.00
CA ALA A 219 10.92 -3.89 -7.52
C ALA A 219 10.64 -4.95 -6.44
N VAL A 220 11.06 -4.70 -5.21
CA VAL A 220 11.03 -5.63 -4.08
C VAL A 220 9.62 -6.16 -3.85
N PHE A 221 9.53 -7.48 -3.70
CA PHE A 221 8.31 -8.19 -3.37
C PHE A 221 8.55 -9.09 -2.16
N GLU A 222 7.82 -8.84 -1.08
CA GLU A 222 7.96 -9.53 0.20
C GLU A 222 6.59 -9.87 0.75
N CYS A 223 6.43 -11.07 1.30
CA CYS A 223 5.17 -11.54 1.85
C CYS A 223 5.33 -11.88 3.34
N TYR A 224 4.43 -11.35 4.17
CA TYR A 224 4.32 -11.63 5.59
C TYR A 224 3.34 -12.78 5.84
N ASP A 225 3.79 -13.78 6.59
CA ASP A 225 2.95 -14.87 7.04
C ASP A 225 2.52 -14.65 8.50
N PRO A 226 1.22 -14.39 8.75
CA PRO A 226 0.74 -14.12 10.10
C PRO A 226 0.69 -15.34 11.01
N THR A 227 0.95 -16.56 10.49
CA THR A 227 0.98 -17.81 11.28
C THR A 227 2.36 -18.04 11.90
N THR A 228 3.40 -17.57 11.25
CA THR A 228 4.81 -17.71 11.69
C THR A 228 5.43 -16.39 12.15
N ASP A 229 4.68 -15.28 12.08
CA ASP A 229 5.19 -13.93 12.34
C ASP A 229 6.50 -13.65 11.62
N SER A 230 6.55 -13.92 10.32
CA SER A 230 7.78 -13.75 9.55
C SER A 230 7.54 -13.24 8.14
N TRP A 231 8.52 -12.51 7.60
CA TRP A 231 8.57 -12.06 6.22
C TRP A 231 9.41 -13.00 5.37
N GLN A 232 8.98 -13.23 4.14
CA GLN A 232 9.72 -13.97 3.13
C GLN A 232 9.91 -13.10 1.89
N ALA A 233 11.15 -12.99 1.41
CA ALA A 233 11.43 -12.40 0.12
C ALA A 233 10.94 -13.32 -1.00
N MET A 234 10.25 -12.73 -1.97
CA MET A 234 9.75 -13.39 -3.17
C MET A 234 10.57 -12.93 -4.39
N SER A 235 10.28 -13.46 -5.57
CA SER A 235 10.86 -12.94 -6.82
C SER A 235 10.41 -11.49 -7.04
N ASP A 236 11.35 -10.58 -7.27
CA ASP A 236 11.06 -9.17 -7.52
C ASP A 236 10.01 -8.98 -8.63
N ALA A 237 9.21 -7.92 -8.51
CA ALA A 237 8.29 -7.52 -9.56
C ALA A 237 9.04 -7.11 -10.84
N PRO A 238 8.46 -7.29 -12.03
CA PRO A 238 9.13 -6.95 -13.30
C PRO A 238 9.51 -5.47 -13.42
N THR A 239 8.76 -4.57 -12.75
CA THR A 239 8.93 -3.12 -12.86
C THR A 239 9.17 -2.48 -11.51
N ALA A 240 10.31 -1.81 -11.33
CA ALA A 240 10.62 -1.03 -10.14
C ALA A 240 9.84 0.30 -10.15
N ARG A 241 8.93 0.51 -9.19
CA ARG A 241 8.04 1.69 -9.16
C ARG A 241 7.41 1.94 -7.80
N GLY A 242 7.17 3.22 -7.49
CA GLY A 242 6.42 3.68 -6.33
C GLY A 242 5.22 4.54 -6.74
N GLY A 243 4.31 4.82 -5.81
CA GLY A 243 3.03 5.50 -6.12
C GLY A 243 2.05 4.58 -6.84
N ILE A 244 2.10 3.30 -6.52
CA ILE A 244 1.37 2.20 -7.16
C ILE A 244 0.15 1.77 -6.36
N GLY A 245 -0.76 1.02 -7.02
CA GLY A 245 -1.82 0.30 -6.36
C GLY A 245 -1.79 -1.19 -6.68
N ALA A 246 -2.40 -1.98 -5.81
CA ALA A 246 -2.54 -3.42 -6.01
C ALA A 246 -3.85 -3.96 -5.47
N ALA A 247 -4.37 -5.00 -6.11
CA ALA A 247 -5.53 -5.74 -5.65
C ALA A 247 -5.42 -7.22 -6.03
N THR A 248 -6.10 -8.08 -5.29
CA THR A 248 -6.09 -9.54 -5.50
C THR A 248 -7.43 -10.01 -6.07
N ILE A 249 -7.37 -10.86 -7.10
CA ILE A 249 -8.52 -11.60 -7.63
C ILE A 249 -8.12 -13.08 -7.70
N GLY A 250 -8.78 -13.90 -6.89
CA GLY A 250 -8.42 -15.32 -6.76
C GLY A 250 -6.98 -15.53 -6.28
N SER A 251 -6.18 -16.29 -7.02
CA SER A 251 -4.76 -16.53 -6.73
C SER A 251 -3.82 -15.45 -7.29
N ARG A 252 -4.34 -14.39 -7.92
CA ARG A 252 -3.53 -13.42 -8.65
C ARG A 252 -3.53 -12.05 -7.99
N LEU A 253 -2.32 -11.47 -7.83
CA LEU A 253 -2.08 -10.09 -7.41
C LEU A 253 -1.82 -9.24 -8.64
N PHE A 254 -2.61 -8.20 -8.81
CA PHE A 254 -2.53 -7.23 -9.90
C PHE A 254 -1.89 -5.95 -9.38
N VAL A 255 -0.82 -5.48 -10.04
CA VAL A 255 -0.04 -4.30 -9.64
C VAL A 255 0.05 -3.34 -10.82
N THR A 256 -0.37 -2.09 -10.67
CA THR A 256 -0.36 -1.11 -11.76
C THR A 256 -0.11 0.31 -11.28
N GLY A 257 0.17 1.20 -12.22
CA GLY A 257 0.47 2.60 -11.95
C GLY A 257 1.87 2.83 -11.42
N GLY A 258 2.08 4.03 -10.87
CA GLY A 258 3.34 4.49 -10.32
C GLY A 258 3.95 5.63 -11.11
N GLU A 259 5.01 6.23 -10.56
CA GLU A 259 5.72 7.35 -11.18
C GLU A 259 7.23 7.15 -11.20
N GLN A 260 7.85 7.85 -12.14
CA GLN A 260 9.28 8.04 -12.29
C GLN A 260 9.55 9.53 -12.61
N PRO A 261 10.80 10.02 -12.62
CA PRO A 261 11.07 11.45 -12.77
C PRO A 261 10.47 12.12 -14.00
N ILE A 262 10.29 11.37 -15.10
CA ILE A 262 9.86 11.91 -16.40
C ILE A 262 8.51 11.37 -16.89
N GLY A 263 7.78 10.64 -16.06
CA GLY A 263 6.49 10.08 -16.46
C GLY A 263 5.85 9.15 -15.44
N THR A 264 4.71 8.59 -15.80
CA THR A 264 3.97 7.62 -15.00
C THR A 264 3.94 6.26 -15.71
N PHE A 265 3.80 5.20 -14.92
CA PHE A 265 3.78 3.84 -15.43
C PHE A 265 2.37 3.42 -15.86
N LYS A 266 2.30 2.69 -16.97
CA LYS A 266 1.07 2.07 -17.50
C LYS A 266 1.04 0.56 -17.33
N GLU A 267 2.13 0.00 -16.90
CA GLU A 267 2.33 -1.43 -16.78
C GLU A 267 1.35 -2.07 -15.79
N LEU A 268 0.75 -3.21 -16.18
CA LEU A 268 0.05 -4.12 -15.31
C LEU A 268 0.88 -5.38 -15.11
N ASP A 269 1.49 -5.53 -13.94
CA ASP A 269 2.21 -6.74 -13.57
C ASP A 269 1.29 -7.64 -12.74
N ILE A 270 1.29 -8.95 -13.02
CA ILE A 270 0.41 -9.92 -12.40
C ILE A 270 1.25 -11.03 -11.78
N PHE A 271 1.17 -11.19 -10.47
CA PHE A 271 1.78 -12.32 -9.77
C PHE A 271 0.74 -13.40 -9.52
N ASP A 272 1.03 -14.62 -9.92
CA ASP A 272 0.19 -15.78 -9.64
C ASP A 272 0.82 -16.57 -8.48
N SER A 273 0.10 -16.64 -7.35
CA SER A 273 0.59 -17.31 -6.13
C SER A 273 0.64 -18.84 -6.26
N ALA A 274 -0.09 -19.45 -7.20
CA ALA A 274 -0.06 -20.88 -7.40
C ALA A 274 1.19 -21.33 -8.15
N SER A 275 1.64 -20.51 -9.13
CA SER A 275 2.86 -20.79 -9.89
C SER A 275 4.09 -20.04 -9.38
N ALA A 276 3.90 -19.08 -8.47
CA ALA A 276 4.92 -18.14 -7.97
C ALA A 276 5.64 -17.36 -9.10
N LYS A 277 4.91 -17.00 -10.17
CA LYS A 277 5.45 -16.32 -11.34
C LYS A 277 4.77 -14.99 -11.59
N TRP A 278 5.56 -14.04 -12.09
CA TRP A 278 5.09 -12.79 -12.66
C TRP A 278 4.78 -12.95 -14.15
N THR A 279 3.71 -12.30 -14.58
CA THR A 279 3.32 -12.16 -16.00
C THR A 279 2.89 -10.73 -16.27
N ARG A 280 2.85 -10.35 -17.55
CA ARG A 280 2.40 -9.04 -17.99
C ARG A 280 0.92 -9.10 -18.39
N GLY A 281 0.11 -8.17 -17.88
CA GLY A 281 -1.24 -7.89 -18.34
C GLY A 281 -1.30 -6.81 -19.42
N PRO A 282 -2.49 -6.47 -19.93
CA PRO A 282 -2.68 -5.33 -20.83
C PRO A 282 -2.35 -4.03 -20.11
N ASP A 283 -1.62 -3.12 -20.77
CA ASP A 283 -1.25 -1.82 -20.23
C ASP A 283 -2.48 -1.01 -19.83
N LEU A 284 -2.40 -0.31 -18.69
CA LEU A 284 -3.40 0.66 -18.24
C LEU A 284 -3.52 1.79 -19.29
N PRO A 285 -4.72 2.07 -19.84
CA PRO A 285 -4.85 3.05 -20.92
C PRO A 285 -4.41 4.45 -20.55
N THR A 286 -4.68 4.87 -19.29
CA THR A 286 -4.22 6.14 -18.73
C THR A 286 -3.18 5.89 -17.66
N SER A 287 -1.90 6.05 -17.96
CA SER A 287 -0.81 5.93 -16.99
C SER A 287 -0.94 6.96 -15.87
N ARG A 288 -0.74 6.56 -14.61
CA ARG A 288 -0.90 7.45 -13.44
C ARG A 288 -0.32 6.86 -12.16
N HIS A 289 -0.09 7.73 -11.18
CA HIS A 289 0.40 7.36 -9.84
C HIS A 289 -0.59 7.80 -8.76
N GLY A 290 -0.40 7.38 -7.51
CA GLY A 290 -1.25 7.80 -6.39
C GLY A 290 -2.72 7.45 -6.59
N LEU A 291 -2.97 6.33 -7.25
CA LEU A 291 -4.26 5.87 -7.76
C LEU A 291 -4.91 4.89 -6.79
N GLY A 292 -6.23 4.84 -6.80
CA GLY A 292 -6.98 3.78 -6.14
C GLY A 292 -7.02 2.53 -7.02
N VAL A 293 -6.65 1.37 -6.46
CA VAL A 293 -6.75 0.06 -7.12
C VAL A 293 -7.49 -0.89 -6.21
N VAL A 294 -8.62 -1.42 -6.68
CA VAL A 294 -9.45 -2.35 -5.93
C VAL A 294 -10.03 -3.43 -6.83
N ALA A 295 -10.48 -4.52 -6.24
CA ALA A 295 -11.18 -5.60 -6.95
C ALA A 295 -12.59 -5.80 -6.39
N VAL A 296 -13.58 -5.92 -7.28
CA VAL A 296 -14.95 -6.32 -6.93
C VAL A 296 -15.32 -7.50 -7.81
N GLY A 297 -15.54 -8.66 -7.20
CA GLY A 297 -15.70 -9.90 -7.92
C GLY A 297 -14.49 -10.23 -8.78
N SER A 298 -14.69 -10.40 -10.09
CA SER A 298 -13.63 -10.64 -11.07
C SER A 298 -13.19 -9.38 -11.83
N THR A 299 -13.59 -8.18 -11.40
CA THR A 299 -13.24 -6.93 -12.05
C THR A 299 -12.25 -6.13 -11.22
N LEU A 300 -11.12 -5.78 -11.84
CA LEU A 300 -10.13 -4.84 -11.31
C LEU A 300 -10.55 -3.42 -11.71
N TYR A 301 -10.65 -2.53 -10.72
CA TYR A 301 -10.94 -1.10 -10.93
C TYR A 301 -9.72 -0.26 -10.61
N VAL A 302 -9.41 0.69 -11.46
CA VAL A 302 -8.36 1.68 -11.28
C VAL A 302 -8.98 3.07 -11.38
N MET A 303 -8.87 3.83 -10.31
CA MET A 303 -9.64 5.05 -10.11
C MET A 303 -8.74 6.21 -9.75
N SER A 304 -9.00 7.38 -10.34
CA SER A 304 -8.31 8.61 -9.94
C SER A 304 -6.78 8.51 -10.17
N GLY A 305 -5.98 9.32 -9.50
CA GLY A 305 -4.52 9.36 -9.60
C GLY A 305 -3.99 10.55 -10.38
N GLY A 306 -2.66 10.69 -10.42
CA GLY A 306 -1.95 11.75 -11.14
C GLY A 306 -1.41 11.26 -12.49
N PRO A 307 -1.78 11.85 -13.62
CA PRO A 307 -1.31 11.43 -14.95
C PRO A 307 0.14 11.87 -15.24
N THR A 308 0.68 12.81 -14.48
CA THR A 308 2.08 13.26 -14.55
C THR A 308 2.72 13.18 -13.17
N PRO A 309 4.06 13.02 -13.08
CA PRO A 309 4.75 12.94 -11.78
C PRO A 309 4.46 14.13 -10.86
N GLY A 310 4.48 13.88 -9.56
CA GLY A 310 4.26 14.90 -8.52
C GLY A 310 2.79 15.24 -8.32
N VAL A 311 2.47 16.52 -8.12
CA VAL A 311 1.11 16.96 -7.78
C VAL A 311 0.28 17.13 -9.06
N SER A 312 -0.31 16.06 -9.53
CA SER A 312 -1.28 16.06 -10.63
C SER A 312 -2.49 15.20 -10.28
N GLN A 313 -3.62 15.42 -10.95
CA GLN A 313 -4.89 14.80 -10.57
C GLN A 313 -5.73 14.49 -11.79
N THR A 314 -6.48 13.38 -11.77
CA THR A 314 -7.47 13.05 -12.80
C THR A 314 -8.72 12.44 -12.18
N ALA A 315 -9.83 12.55 -12.91
CA ALA A 315 -11.09 11.86 -12.58
C ALA A 315 -11.21 10.50 -13.27
N VAL A 316 -10.23 10.11 -14.08
CA VAL A 316 -10.29 8.90 -14.92
C VAL A 316 -10.50 7.66 -14.07
N CYS A 317 -11.49 6.83 -14.48
CA CYS A 317 -11.71 5.51 -13.92
C CYS A 317 -11.78 4.48 -15.04
N GLU A 318 -11.07 3.37 -14.84
CA GLU A 318 -10.95 2.27 -15.79
C GLU A 318 -11.13 0.93 -15.09
N ALA A 319 -11.67 -0.03 -15.79
CA ALA A 319 -11.93 -1.37 -15.28
C ALA A 319 -11.39 -2.44 -16.23
N LEU A 320 -10.91 -3.55 -15.66
CA LEU A 320 -10.45 -4.72 -16.37
C LEU A 320 -11.20 -5.95 -15.85
N ASP A 321 -11.97 -6.61 -16.71
CA ASP A 321 -12.62 -7.86 -16.36
C ASP A 321 -11.64 -9.02 -16.52
N VAL A 322 -11.36 -9.70 -15.40
CA VAL A 322 -10.41 -10.80 -15.31
C VAL A 322 -11.19 -12.12 -15.34
N ARG A 323 -10.97 -12.89 -16.39
CA ARG A 323 -11.60 -14.21 -16.58
C ARG A 323 -10.74 -15.34 -16.01
#